data_196319f5aa191e95213ce8b207c318f9
#
_entry.id   196319f5aa191e95213ce8b207c318f9
#
_cell.length_a   1.000
_cell.length_b   1.000
_cell.length_c   1.000
_cell.angle_alpha   90.00
_cell.angle_beta   90.00
_cell.angle_gamma   90.00
#
_symmetry.space_group_name_H-M   'P 1'
#
loop_
_entity.id
_entity.type
_entity.pdbx_description
1 polymer ?
#
loop_
_entity_poly.entity_id
_entity_poly.type
_entity_poly.pdbx_seq_one_letter_code
_entity_poly.pdbx_strand_id
1 'polypeptide(L)' 'MYVKVRVIAGAKKEEIIMEKPNYFKIFVREKAERNEANSRVLELVARKYGTTINKIRIINGHQSPSKLLSIDDGSK' A
#
# COMPACT_ATOMS: atom_id res chain seq x y z
N MET A 1 -8.83 6.32 -8.70
CA MET A 1 -8.84 4.85 -8.60
C MET A 1 -8.54 4.44 -7.17
N TYR A 2 -9.28 3.49 -6.67
CA TYR A 2 -9.13 3.05 -5.29
C TYR A 2 -8.56 1.64 -5.23
N VAL A 3 -7.69 1.42 -4.26
CA VAL A 3 -7.04 0.13 -4.06
C VAL A 3 -7.11 -0.20 -2.57
N LYS A 4 -7.51 -1.42 -2.27
CA LYS A 4 -7.50 -1.91 -0.89
C LYS A 4 -6.25 -2.73 -0.66
N VAL A 5 -5.62 -2.53 0.49
CA VAL A 5 -4.45 -3.32 0.85
C VAL A 5 -4.59 -3.80 2.28
N ARG A 6 -4.13 -5.01 2.53
CA ARG A 6 -3.97 -5.53 3.87
C ARG A 6 -2.47 -5.67 4.12
N VAL A 7 -1.99 -5.04 5.17
CA VAL A 7 -0.55 -4.92 5.41
C VAL A 7 -0.16 -5.80 6.59
N ILE A 8 0.86 -6.60 6.40
CA ILE A 8 1.49 -7.37 7.48
C ILE A 8 2.87 -6.77 7.69
N ALA A 9 3.01 -5.99 8.76
CA ALA A 9 4.27 -5.33 9.09
C ALA A 9 5.18 -6.27 9.86
N GLY A 10 6.47 -6.00 9.83
CA GLY A 10 7.45 -6.80 10.54
C GLY A 10 7.61 -8.20 9.99
N ALA A 11 7.30 -8.40 8.72
CA ALA A 11 7.44 -9.69 8.08
C ALA A 11 8.91 -9.99 7.81
N LYS A 12 9.21 -11.27 7.62
CA LYS A 12 10.60 -11.68 7.36
C LYS A 12 11.04 -11.33 5.95
N LYS A 13 10.11 -11.27 5.02
CA LYS A 13 10.44 -10.83 3.67
C LYS A 13 9.27 -10.08 3.06
N GLU A 14 9.63 -9.24 2.10
CA GLU A 14 8.69 -8.37 1.43
C GLU A 14 7.98 -9.15 0.34
N GLU A 15 6.67 -8.98 0.25
CA GLU A 15 5.88 -9.69 -0.75
C GLU A 15 4.59 -8.93 -1.01
N ILE A 16 4.12 -8.95 -2.25
CA ILE A 16 2.84 -8.37 -2.60
C ILE A 16 2.04 -9.41 -3.37
N ILE A 17 0.84 -9.68 -2.89
CA ILE A 17 -0.05 -10.71 -3.45
C ILE A 17 -1.37 -10.06 -3.83
N MET A 18 -1.75 -10.19 -5.09
CA MET A 18 -3.05 -9.70 -5.54
C MET A 18 -4.09 -10.78 -5.29
N GLU A 19 -5.00 -10.52 -4.35
CA GLU A 19 -6.05 -11.48 -4.01
C GLU A 19 -7.28 -11.31 -4.88
N LYS A 20 -7.53 -10.07 -5.30
CA LYS A 20 -8.61 -9.70 -6.22
C LYS A 20 -8.13 -8.48 -6.98
N PRO A 21 -8.77 -8.13 -8.09
CA PRO A 21 -8.42 -6.87 -8.75
C PRO A 21 -8.52 -5.71 -7.75
N ASN A 22 -7.46 -4.93 -7.68
CA ASN A 22 -7.34 -3.77 -6.78
C ASN A 22 -7.45 -4.12 -5.30
N TYR A 23 -7.08 -5.36 -4.94
CA TYR A 23 -7.06 -5.80 -3.55
C TYR A 23 -5.80 -6.62 -3.34
N PHE A 24 -4.88 -6.09 -2.51
CA PHE A 24 -3.58 -6.72 -2.30
C PHE A 24 -3.34 -7.04 -0.84
N LYS A 25 -2.62 -8.12 -0.63
CA LYS A 25 -2.04 -8.44 0.67
C LYS A 25 -0.54 -8.15 0.54
N ILE A 26 -0.03 -7.29 1.41
CA ILE A 26 1.33 -6.78 1.29
C ILE A 26 2.08 -7.08 2.58
N PHE A 27 3.19 -7.79 2.43
CA PHE A 27 4.10 -8.08 3.54
C PHE A 27 5.26 -7.11 3.44
N VAL A 28 5.53 -6.36 4.52
CA VAL A 28 6.66 -5.46 4.56
C VAL A 28 7.53 -5.79 5.75
N ARG A 29 8.83 -5.58 5.61
CA ARG A 29 9.78 -5.85 6.69
C ARG A 29 9.76 -4.77 7.74
N GLU A 30 9.40 -3.56 7.36
CA GLU A 30 9.31 -2.43 8.26
C GLU A 30 8.24 -2.66 9.31
N LYS A 31 8.46 -2.10 10.50
CA LYS A 31 7.48 -2.19 11.57
C LYS A 31 6.39 -1.15 11.37
N ALA A 32 5.25 -1.37 12.03
CA ALA A 32 4.13 -0.44 11.94
C ALA A 32 4.34 0.75 12.88
N GLU A 33 5.54 1.32 12.89
CA GLU A 33 5.91 2.44 13.74
C GLU A 33 6.39 3.58 12.87
N ARG A 34 6.13 4.81 13.30
CA ARG A 34 6.62 6.02 12.64
C ARG A 34 6.30 6.04 11.14
N ASN A 35 5.18 5.44 10.77
CA ASN A 35 4.76 5.36 9.36
C ASN A 35 5.74 4.65 8.45
N GLU A 36 6.66 3.87 8.99
CA GLU A 36 7.65 3.17 8.16
C GLU A 36 6.99 2.17 7.25
N ALA A 37 6.09 1.34 7.80
CA ALA A 37 5.37 0.37 6.99
C ALA A 37 4.49 1.05 5.96
N ASN A 38 3.83 2.14 6.34
CA ASN A 38 2.97 2.88 5.41
C ASN A 38 3.76 3.43 4.24
N SER A 39 4.93 4.01 4.50
CA SER A 39 5.77 4.54 3.43
C SER A 39 6.20 3.43 2.48
N ARG A 40 6.57 2.28 3.02
CA ARG A 40 6.99 1.16 2.18
C ARG A 40 5.84 0.65 1.33
N VAL A 41 4.64 0.57 1.92
CA VAL A 41 3.45 0.15 1.18
C VAL A 41 3.19 1.07 0.00
N LEU A 42 3.30 2.39 0.21
CA LEU A 42 3.10 3.34 -0.88
C LEU A 42 4.12 3.14 -2.00
N GLU A 43 5.38 2.87 -1.65
CA GLU A 43 6.41 2.59 -2.65
C GLU A 43 6.08 1.34 -3.47
N LEU A 44 5.67 0.28 -2.79
CA LEU A 44 5.37 -0.98 -3.47
C LEU A 44 4.16 -0.84 -4.39
N VAL A 45 3.12 -0.16 -3.91
CA VAL A 45 1.93 0.06 -4.72
C VAL A 45 2.26 0.94 -5.92
N ALA A 46 3.10 1.97 -5.71
CA ALA A 46 3.51 2.84 -6.81
C ALA A 46 4.21 2.03 -7.91
N ARG A 47 5.11 1.13 -7.52
CA ARG A 47 5.80 0.28 -8.49
C ARG A 47 4.83 -0.62 -9.23
N LYS A 48 3.87 -1.19 -8.49
CA LYS A 48 2.90 -2.12 -9.07
C LYS A 48 2.07 -1.44 -10.14
N TYR A 49 1.72 -0.17 -9.93
CA TYR A 49 0.87 0.56 -10.87
C TYR A 49 1.66 1.48 -11.81
N GLY A 50 3.00 1.44 -11.72
CA GLY A 50 3.81 2.26 -12.62
C GLY A 50 3.69 3.75 -12.39
N THR A 51 3.55 4.15 -11.13
CA THR A 51 3.38 5.56 -10.77
C THR A 51 4.36 5.92 -9.66
N THR A 52 4.20 7.08 -9.05
CA THR A 52 5.05 7.55 -7.96
C THR A 52 4.25 7.67 -6.68
N ILE A 53 4.94 7.71 -5.55
CA ILE A 53 4.27 7.80 -4.25
C ILE A 53 3.48 9.09 -4.12
N ASN A 54 3.88 10.15 -4.83
CA ASN A 54 3.17 11.42 -4.78
C ASN A 54 1.75 11.32 -5.34
N LYS A 55 1.48 10.27 -6.11
CA LYS A 55 0.18 10.06 -6.72
C LYS A 55 -0.73 9.17 -5.88
N ILE A 56 -0.25 8.71 -4.73
CA ILE A 56 -0.99 7.77 -3.89
C ILE A 56 -1.21 8.38 -2.53
N ARG A 57 -2.44 8.24 -2.03
CA ARG A 57 -2.78 8.71 -0.69
C ARG A 57 -3.53 7.63 0.07
N ILE A 58 -3.27 7.54 1.37
CA ILE A 58 -4.05 6.69 2.25
C ILE A 58 -5.30 7.47 2.64
N ILE A 59 -6.46 6.98 2.24
CA ILE A 59 -7.72 7.63 2.54
C ILE A 59 -8.25 7.16 3.90
N ASN A 60 -8.05 5.89 4.21
CA ASN A 60 -8.59 5.31 5.42
C ASN A 60 -7.64 4.23 5.92
N GLY A 61 -7.62 4.02 7.22
CA GLY A 61 -6.83 2.95 7.82
C GLY A 61 -5.38 3.30 8.06
N HIS A 62 -5.05 4.57 8.33
CA HIS A 62 -3.66 4.97 8.57
C HIS A 62 -2.99 4.15 9.65
N GLN A 63 -3.75 3.78 10.70
CA GLN A 63 -3.21 3.01 11.81
C GLN A 63 -3.81 1.62 11.89
N SER A 64 -4.43 1.18 10.81
CA SER A 64 -5.04 -0.13 10.70
C SER A 64 -4.25 -0.97 9.70
N PRO A 65 -4.20 -2.31 9.89
CA PRO A 65 -3.59 -3.16 8.86
C PRO A 65 -4.37 -3.17 7.55
N SER A 66 -5.65 -2.83 7.59
CA SER A 66 -6.44 -2.71 6.36
C SER A 66 -6.53 -1.26 5.97
N LYS A 67 -6.12 -0.95 4.74
CA LYS A 67 -6.03 0.44 4.28
C LYS A 67 -6.73 0.60 2.94
N LEU A 68 -7.30 1.78 2.75
CA LEU A 68 -7.85 2.17 1.46
C LEU A 68 -6.96 3.26 0.88
N LEU A 69 -6.47 3.02 -0.31
CA LEU A 69 -5.58 3.95 -1.01
C LEU A 69 -6.30 4.57 -2.20
N SER A 70 -5.97 5.81 -2.48
CA SER A 70 -6.41 6.48 -3.69
C SER A 70 -5.19 6.71 -4.57
N ILE A 71 -5.28 6.30 -5.83
CA ILE A 71 -4.22 6.49 -6.79
C ILE A 71 -4.71 7.47 -7.85
N ASP A 72 -3.95 8.55 -8.03
CA ASP A 72 -4.22 9.50 -9.09
C ASP A 72 -3.65 8.91 -10.37
N ASP A 73 -4.51 8.43 -11.24
CA ASP A 73 -4.09 7.77 -12.48
C ASP A 73 -4.05 8.74 -13.68
N GLY A 74 -4.19 10.03 -13.40
CA GLY A 74 -4.12 11.03 -14.44
C GLY A 74 -5.42 11.22 -15.21
N SER A 75 -6.45 10.45 -14.89
CA SER A 75 -7.75 10.64 -15.54
C SER A 75 -8.54 11.72 -14.82
N LYS A 76 -9.46 12.30 -15.51
CA LYS A 76 -10.28 13.37 -14.96
C LYS A 76 -11.71 13.02 -14.96
#